data_01aa97befbf87579cb1cc536fb55d6c7
#
_entry.id   01aa97befbf87579cb1cc536fb55d6c7
#
_cell.length_a   1.000
_cell.length_b   1.000
_cell.length_c   1.000
_cell.angle_alpha   90.00
_cell.angle_beta   90.00
_cell.angle_gamma   90.00
#
_symmetry.space_group_name_H-M   'P 1'
#
loop_
_entity.id
_entity.type
_entity.pdbx_description
1 polymer ?
#
loop_
_entity_poly.entity_id
_entity_poly.type
_entity_poly.pdbx_seq_one_letter_code
_entity_poly.pdbx_strand_id
1 'polypeptide(L)'
;MENEVNLDKIMPKVHSALDKLLAKTDFDSLTVKSIAEEIGFSRQYFYRAFADKYALIVDLFEYDMQRGVEIFFTPRFCYLHTLQYILDSKRIYKSIFSSSYATYLYDVMYNYGMEFVRAMAEYMSVRSFTKEQDNRLRLYFLGVTSMLVKTIMGSEHFTKEELDRIFYDNIPSFVDFLKDETVTRDYILYKIMKYREAHIV
;
A
#
# COMPACT_ATOMS: atom_id res chain seq x y z
N MET A 1 -21.56 22.10 -7.25
CA MET A 1 -21.06 20.74 -6.92
C MET A 1 -19.69 20.65 -7.57
N GLU A 2 -18.60 20.85 -6.80
CA GLU A 2 -17.25 20.61 -7.27
C GLU A 2 -17.12 19.14 -7.64
N ASN A 3 -16.62 18.86 -8.84
CA ASN A 3 -16.33 17.50 -9.29
C ASN A 3 -15.21 16.95 -8.39
N GLU A 4 -15.61 16.21 -7.38
CA GLU A 4 -14.72 15.44 -6.53
C GLU A 4 -13.89 14.49 -7.41
N VAL A 5 -12.59 14.49 -7.22
CA VAL A 5 -11.69 13.67 -8.03
C VAL A 5 -11.90 12.21 -7.64
N ASN A 6 -12.41 11.41 -8.55
CA ASN A 6 -12.61 9.99 -8.32
C ASN A 6 -11.30 9.24 -8.60
N LEU A 7 -10.56 8.91 -7.53
CA LEU A 7 -9.28 8.21 -7.61
C LEU A 7 -9.40 6.84 -8.28
N ASP A 8 -10.47 6.09 -8.08
CA ASP A 8 -10.65 4.75 -8.68
C ASP A 8 -10.68 4.79 -10.20
N LYS A 9 -11.17 5.90 -10.78
CA LYS A 9 -11.21 6.10 -12.24
C LYS A 9 -9.87 6.54 -12.82
N ILE A 10 -9.02 7.19 -12.02
CA ILE A 10 -7.77 7.75 -12.52
C ILE A 10 -6.55 6.87 -12.22
N MET A 11 -6.56 6.09 -11.14
CA MET A 11 -5.43 5.24 -10.76
C MET A 11 -5.01 4.20 -11.83
N PRO A 12 -5.91 3.53 -12.56
CA PRO A 12 -5.49 2.68 -13.67
C PRO A 12 -4.72 3.44 -14.77
N LYS A 13 -5.06 4.72 -15.02
CA LYS A 13 -4.32 5.57 -15.97
C LYS A 13 -2.96 5.98 -15.40
N VAL A 14 -2.89 6.28 -14.10
CA VAL A 14 -1.64 6.57 -13.38
C VAL A 14 -0.69 5.38 -13.49
N HIS A 15 -1.17 4.16 -13.19
CA HIS A 15 -0.38 2.94 -13.34
C HIS A 15 0.20 2.79 -14.75
N SER A 16 -0.67 2.90 -15.78
CA SER A 16 -0.26 2.78 -17.17
C SER A 16 0.77 3.85 -17.57
N ALA A 17 0.58 5.09 -17.12
CA ALA A 17 1.48 6.19 -17.40
C ALA A 17 2.84 6.00 -16.73
N LEU A 18 2.86 5.65 -15.44
CA LEU A 18 4.10 5.38 -14.70
C LEU A 18 4.86 4.20 -15.31
N ASP A 19 4.18 3.10 -15.66
CA ASP A 19 4.85 1.94 -16.26
C ASP A 19 5.53 2.29 -17.59
N LYS A 20 4.89 3.11 -18.43
CA LYS A 20 5.47 3.58 -19.70
C LYS A 20 6.63 4.54 -19.49
N LEU A 21 6.52 5.48 -18.56
CA LEU A 21 7.56 6.46 -18.29
C LEU A 21 8.78 5.80 -17.66
N LEU A 22 8.58 4.93 -16.66
CA LEU A 22 9.64 4.23 -15.94
C LEU A 22 10.31 3.11 -16.75
N ALA A 23 9.78 2.77 -17.91
CA ALA A 23 10.50 1.96 -18.90
C ALA A 23 11.64 2.72 -19.60
N LYS A 24 11.66 4.07 -19.49
CA LYS A 24 12.58 4.95 -20.22
C LYS A 24 13.47 5.80 -19.31
N THR A 25 13.05 6.03 -18.08
CA THR A 25 13.75 6.90 -17.13
C THR A 25 13.51 6.43 -15.68
N ASP A 26 14.28 6.98 -14.72
CA ASP A 26 14.08 6.74 -13.31
C ASP A 26 12.99 7.65 -12.71
N PHE A 27 12.53 7.31 -11.50
CA PHE A 27 11.46 8.05 -10.82
C PHE A 27 11.89 9.47 -10.40
N ASP A 28 13.15 9.68 -10.02
CA ASP A 28 13.65 11.01 -9.62
C ASP A 28 13.59 12.00 -10.79
N SER A 29 13.88 11.54 -12.00
CA SER A 29 13.84 12.35 -13.22
C SER A 29 12.42 12.68 -13.70
N LEU A 30 11.39 11.97 -13.21
CA LEU A 30 10.00 12.29 -13.56
C LEU A 30 9.55 13.62 -12.96
N THR A 31 8.95 14.45 -13.79
CA THR A 31 8.32 15.69 -13.37
C THR A 31 6.81 15.55 -13.30
N VAL A 32 6.15 16.35 -12.46
CA VAL A 32 4.67 16.44 -12.45
C VAL A 32 4.13 16.71 -13.87
N LYS A 33 4.86 17.53 -14.66
CA LYS A 33 4.48 17.81 -16.05
C LYS A 33 4.47 16.54 -16.90
N SER A 34 5.56 15.76 -16.90
CA SER A 34 5.66 14.55 -17.71
C SER A 34 4.64 13.49 -17.30
N ILE A 35 4.38 13.34 -15.99
CA ILE A 35 3.38 12.41 -15.46
C ILE A 35 1.98 12.84 -15.91
N ALA A 36 1.62 14.11 -15.70
CA ALA A 36 0.31 14.64 -16.08
C ALA A 36 0.04 14.51 -17.59
N GLU A 37 1.04 14.83 -18.44
CA GLU A 37 0.94 14.70 -19.88
C GLU A 37 0.71 13.24 -20.31
N GLU A 38 1.42 12.28 -19.70
CA GLU A 38 1.24 10.85 -20.05
C GLU A 38 -0.12 10.30 -19.59
N ILE A 39 -0.65 10.80 -18.44
CA ILE A 39 -2.01 10.44 -17.97
C ILE A 39 -3.09 11.09 -18.84
N GLY A 40 -2.76 12.17 -19.55
CA GLY A 40 -3.72 13.01 -20.30
C GLY A 40 -4.38 14.07 -19.41
N PHE A 41 -3.70 14.54 -18.37
CA PHE A 41 -4.16 15.58 -17.45
C PHE A 41 -3.50 16.94 -17.73
N SER A 42 -4.23 18.03 -17.46
CA SER A 42 -3.59 19.32 -17.26
C SER A 42 -2.82 19.33 -15.92
N ARG A 43 -1.80 20.19 -15.80
CA ARG A 43 -1.09 20.39 -14.51
C ARG A 43 -2.04 20.79 -13.39
N GLN A 44 -3.03 21.65 -13.68
CA GLN A 44 -4.05 22.07 -12.72
C GLN A 44 -4.90 20.87 -12.25
N TYR A 45 -5.27 19.96 -13.17
CA TYR A 45 -6.02 18.76 -12.79
C TYR A 45 -5.16 17.81 -11.96
N PHE A 46 -3.87 17.65 -12.28
CA PHE A 46 -2.94 16.87 -11.49
C PHE A 46 -2.87 17.38 -10.03
N TYR A 47 -2.66 18.69 -9.82
CA TYR A 47 -2.58 19.26 -8.47
C TYR A 47 -3.93 19.27 -7.72
N ARG A 48 -5.03 19.15 -8.42
CA ARG A 48 -6.34 18.90 -7.79
C ARG A 48 -6.50 17.46 -7.33
N ALA A 49 -5.88 16.50 -8.04
CA ALA A 49 -5.94 15.08 -7.71
C ALA A 49 -4.86 14.69 -6.68
N PHE A 50 -3.65 15.23 -6.83
CA PHE A 50 -2.48 14.90 -6.03
C PHE A 50 -1.75 16.19 -5.66
N ALA A 51 -1.47 16.37 -4.37
CA ALA A 51 -0.75 17.57 -3.93
C ALA A 51 0.66 17.67 -4.58
N ASP A 52 1.34 16.51 -4.68
CA ASP A 52 2.67 16.39 -5.27
C ASP A 52 2.99 14.94 -5.68
N LYS A 53 4.26 14.64 -5.97
CA LYS A 53 4.74 13.28 -6.27
C LYS A 53 4.68 12.34 -5.05
N TYR A 54 4.79 12.86 -3.81
CA TYR A 54 4.66 12.04 -2.60
C TYR A 54 3.23 11.56 -2.42
N ALA A 55 2.27 12.49 -2.52
CA ALA A 55 0.85 12.15 -2.47
C ALA A 55 0.48 11.12 -3.56
N LEU A 56 0.98 11.30 -4.78
CA LEU A 56 0.77 10.32 -5.86
C LEU A 56 1.27 8.92 -5.48
N ILE A 57 2.46 8.80 -4.84
CA ILE A 57 3.02 7.50 -4.41
C ILE A 57 2.15 6.87 -3.33
N VAL A 58 1.69 7.65 -2.36
CA VAL A 58 0.81 7.18 -1.28
C VAL A 58 -0.49 6.68 -1.87
N ASP A 59 -1.15 7.49 -2.68
CA ASP A 59 -2.42 7.12 -3.31
C ASP A 59 -2.30 5.90 -4.22
N LEU A 60 -1.17 5.75 -4.92
CA LEU A 60 -0.88 4.58 -5.74
C LEU A 60 -0.78 3.31 -4.89
N PHE A 61 0.00 3.37 -3.81
CA PHE A 61 0.16 2.25 -2.88
C PHE A 61 -1.17 1.88 -2.23
N GLU A 62 -1.90 2.86 -1.73
CA GLU A 62 -3.19 2.63 -1.10
C GLU A 62 -4.22 2.04 -2.07
N TYR A 63 -4.23 2.49 -3.32
CA TYR A 63 -5.09 1.93 -4.36
C TYR A 63 -4.77 0.45 -4.60
N ASP A 64 -3.49 0.07 -4.68
CA ASP A 64 -3.09 -1.34 -4.83
C ASP A 64 -3.49 -2.17 -3.62
N MET A 65 -3.36 -1.61 -2.40
CA MET A 65 -3.80 -2.25 -1.17
C MET A 65 -5.33 -2.47 -1.16
N GLN A 66 -6.11 -1.46 -1.56
CA GLN A 66 -7.58 -1.53 -1.60
C GLN A 66 -8.08 -2.59 -2.59
N ARG A 67 -7.47 -2.70 -3.75
CA ARG A 67 -7.86 -3.70 -4.75
C ARG A 67 -7.77 -5.13 -4.21
N GLY A 68 -6.78 -5.41 -3.37
CA GLY A 68 -6.68 -6.70 -2.68
C GLY A 68 -7.88 -6.96 -1.76
N VAL A 69 -8.33 -5.92 -1.04
CA VAL A 69 -9.48 -5.99 -0.13
C VAL A 69 -10.82 -6.07 -0.88
N GLU A 70 -10.96 -5.36 -2.00
CA GLU A 70 -12.23 -5.33 -2.76
C GLU A 70 -12.63 -6.68 -3.35
N ILE A 71 -11.65 -7.53 -3.68
CA ILE A 71 -11.90 -8.78 -4.37
C ILE A 71 -12.17 -9.93 -3.39
N PHE A 72 -11.63 -9.88 -2.15
CA PHE A 72 -11.67 -10.99 -1.20
C PHE A 72 -12.05 -10.56 0.22
N PHE A 73 -12.92 -11.35 0.85
CA PHE A 73 -13.56 -11.06 2.14
C PHE A 73 -12.78 -11.53 3.38
N THR A 74 -11.72 -12.32 3.23
CA THR A 74 -10.98 -12.80 4.39
C THR A 74 -9.65 -12.08 4.51
N PRO A 75 -9.17 -11.76 5.73
CA PRO A 75 -7.89 -11.10 5.94
C PRO A 75 -6.73 -11.82 5.25
N ARG A 76 -6.75 -13.16 5.22
CA ARG A 76 -5.76 -13.97 4.53
C ARG A 76 -5.75 -13.74 3.02
N PHE A 77 -6.93 -13.77 2.38
CA PHE A 77 -7.03 -13.54 0.94
C PHE A 77 -6.73 -12.10 0.56
N CYS A 78 -7.15 -11.12 1.37
CA CYS A 78 -6.80 -9.72 1.18
C CYS A 78 -5.28 -9.54 1.10
N TYR A 79 -4.54 -10.18 1.99
CA TYR A 79 -3.09 -10.07 2.05
C TYR A 79 -2.42 -10.65 0.81
N LEU A 80 -2.79 -11.87 0.42
CA LEU A 80 -2.28 -12.54 -0.76
C LEU A 80 -2.53 -11.74 -2.05
N HIS A 81 -3.73 -11.17 -2.19
CA HIS A 81 -4.07 -10.38 -3.38
C HIS A 81 -3.41 -9.00 -3.40
N THR A 82 -3.23 -8.39 -2.24
CA THR A 82 -2.43 -7.16 -2.11
C THR A 82 -0.99 -7.38 -2.56
N LEU A 83 -0.36 -8.46 -2.12
CA LEU A 83 0.98 -8.85 -2.59
C LEU A 83 1.01 -9.04 -4.11
N GLN A 84 -0.04 -9.62 -4.70
CA GLN A 84 -0.14 -9.78 -6.15
C GLN A 84 -0.08 -8.43 -6.87
N TYR A 85 -0.90 -7.46 -6.46
CA TYR A 85 -0.91 -6.14 -7.12
C TYR A 85 0.41 -5.40 -7.00
N ILE A 86 1.05 -5.46 -5.84
CA ILE A 86 2.38 -4.86 -5.64
C ILE A 86 3.43 -5.54 -6.53
N LEU A 87 3.42 -6.88 -6.59
CA LEU A 87 4.38 -7.63 -7.40
C LEU A 87 4.11 -7.50 -8.90
N ASP A 88 2.87 -7.38 -9.34
CA ASP A 88 2.51 -7.09 -10.73
C ASP A 88 2.97 -5.68 -11.14
N SER A 89 2.98 -4.73 -10.20
CA SER A 89 3.49 -3.37 -10.38
C SER A 89 4.98 -3.23 -10.06
N LYS A 90 5.73 -4.34 -10.04
CA LYS A 90 7.13 -4.42 -9.58
C LYS A 90 8.04 -3.37 -10.21
N ARG A 91 7.87 -3.03 -11.49
CA ARG A 91 8.69 -2.00 -12.16
C ARG A 91 8.53 -0.65 -11.49
N ILE A 92 7.30 -0.26 -11.21
CA ILE A 92 6.97 1.02 -10.56
C ILE A 92 7.59 1.06 -9.17
N TYR A 93 7.29 0.08 -8.33
CA TYR A 93 7.81 0.03 -6.96
C TYR A 93 9.33 -0.06 -6.92
N LYS A 94 9.94 -0.87 -7.79
CA LYS A 94 11.41 -0.95 -7.90
C LYS A 94 12.04 0.40 -8.26
N SER A 95 11.44 1.14 -9.18
CA SER A 95 11.93 2.46 -9.55
C SER A 95 11.81 3.46 -8.40
N ILE A 96 10.70 3.43 -7.63
CA ILE A 96 10.53 4.29 -6.45
C ILE A 96 11.53 3.91 -5.35
N PHE A 97 11.72 2.62 -5.07
CA PHE A 97 12.72 2.17 -4.09
C PHE A 97 14.17 2.40 -4.51
N SER A 98 14.42 2.66 -5.80
CA SER A 98 15.74 3.07 -6.31
C SER A 98 15.92 4.60 -6.35
N SER A 99 14.96 5.37 -5.87
CA SER A 99 14.91 6.84 -5.93
C SER A 99 15.11 7.48 -4.55
N SER A 100 15.13 8.81 -4.50
CA SER A 100 15.12 9.58 -3.26
C SER A 100 13.86 9.39 -2.40
N TYR A 101 12.82 8.77 -2.95
CA TYR A 101 11.55 8.48 -2.28
C TYR A 101 11.53 7.11 -1.56
N ALA A 102 12.62 6.33 -1.63
CA ALA A 102 12.69 4.97 -1.09
C ALA A 102 12.31 4.86 0.39
N THR A 103 12.91 5.70 1.24
CA THR A 103 12.64 5.72 2.68
C THR A 103 11.18 6.09 2.96
N TYR A 104 10.66 7.08 2.24
CA TYR A 104 9.29 7.53 2.39
C TYR A 104 8.28 6.41 2.08
N LEU A 105 8.42 5.74 0.94
CA LEU A 105 7.54 4.62 0.60
C LEU A 105 7.67 3.45 1.59
N TYR A 106 8.90 3.18 2.09
CA TYR A 106 9.10 2.16 3.12
C TYR A 106 8.30 2.47 4.38
N ASP A 107 8.35 3.73 4.85
CA ASP A 107 7.61 4.18 6.03
C ASP A 107 6.09 4.11 5.80
N VAL A 108 5.61 4.48 4.61
CA VAL A 108 4.19 4.34 4.23
C VAL A 108 3.74 2.88 4.32
N MET A 109 4.49 1.94 3.74
CA MET A 109 4.16 0.52 3.77
C MET A 109 4.16 -0.04 5.19
N TYR A 110 5.18 0.30 5.98
CA TYR A 110 5.30 -0.12 7.37
C TYR A 110 4.14 0.42 8.23
N ASN A 111 3.85 1.72 8.14
CA ASN A 111 2.80 2.36 8.90
C ASN A 111 1.42 1.84 8.51
N TYR A 112 1.17 1.59 7.22
CA TYR A 112 -0.07 1.02 6.75
C TYR A 112 -0.36 -0.34 7.42
N GLY A 113 0.64 -1.23 7.49
CA GLY A 113 0.49 -2.51 8.18
C GLY A 113 0.17 -2.35 9.67
N MET A 114 0.88 -1.45 10.36
CA MET A 114 0.66 -1.16 11.77
C MET A 114 -0.76 -0.61 12.04
N GLU A 115 -1.21 0.34 11.24
CA GLU A 115 -2.54 0.94 11.39
C GLU A 115 -3.66 -0.04 11.01
N PHE A 116 -3.44 -0.87 10.00
CA PHE A 116 -4.37 -1.94 9.66
C PHE A 116 -4.65 -2.86 10.85
N VAL A 117 -3.59 -3.36 11.51
CA VAL A 117 -3.76 -4.24 12.69
C VAL A 117 -4.45 -3.53 13.84
N ARG A 118 -4.12 -2.27 14.11
CA ARG A 118 -4.78 -1.49 15.16
C ARG A 118 -6.25 -1.27 14.88
N ALA A 119 -6.59 -0.96 13.63
CA ALA A 119 -7.97 -0.82 13.20
C ALA A 119 -8.77 -2.11 13.35
N MET A 120 -8.15 -3.25 13.00
CA MET A 120 -8.77 -4.56 13.18
C MET A 120 -8.96 -4.91 14.66
N ALA A 121 -7.97 -4.64 15.51
CA ALA A 121 -8.08 -4.84 16.95
C ALA A 121 -9.23 -4.02 17.55
N GLU A 122 -9.38 -2.76 17.13
CA GLU A 122 -10.50 -1.90 17.56
C GLU A 122 -11.85 -2.50 17.14
N TYR A 123 -11.97 -2.98 15.90
CA TYR A 123 -13.20 -3.64 15.43
C TYR A 123 -13.56 -4.88 16.23
N MET A 124 -12.58 -5.72 16.52
CA MET A 124 -12.76 -6.96 17.30
C MET A 124 -12.91 -6.68 18.80
N SER A 125 -13.05 -5.41 19.19
CA SER A 125 -13.14 -4.99 20.61
C SER A 125 -11.95 -5.46 21.46
N VAL A 126 -10.79 -5.65 20.83
CA VAL A 126 -9.55 -5.94 21.51
C VAL A 126 -9.06 -4.65 22.19
N ARG A 127 -8.73 -4.76 23.48
CA ARG A 127 -8.16 -3.62 24.21
C ARG A 127 -6.80 -3.23 23.62
N SER A 128 -6.35 -2.01 23.94
CA SER A 128 -5.05 -1.51 23.51
C SER A 128 -3.92 -2.51 23.77
N PHE A 129 -2.98 -2.61 22.85
CA PHE A 129 -1.80 -3.46 23.00
C PHE A 129 -0.92 -2.99 24.17
N THR A 130 -0.33 -3.93 24.90
CA THR A 130 0.75 -3.62 25.82
C THR A 130 1.98 -3.12 25.06
N LYS A 131 2.90 -2.44 25.74
CA LYS A 131 4.15 -2.00 25.13
C LYS A 131 4.96 -3.15 24.53
N GLU A 132 4.95 -4.32 25.17
CA GLU A 132 5.64 -5.51 24.65
C GLU A 132 4.97 -6.02 23.36
N GLN A 133 3.64 -6.10 23.35
CA GLN A 133 2.88 -6.50 22.15
C GLN A 133 3.09 -5.51 20.99
N ASP A 134 3.08 -4.20 21.26
CA ASP A 134 3.36 -3.19 20.24
C ASP A 134 4.78 -3.34 19.68
N ASN A 135 5.78 -3.60 20.53
CA ASN A 135 7.15 -3.85 20.05
C ASN A 135 7.27 -5.13 19.20
N ARG A 136 6.56 -6.21 19.56
CA ARG A 136 6.53 -7.44 18.74
C ARG A 136 5.86 -7.19 17.39
N LEU A 137 4.78 -6.40 17.38
CA LEU A 137 4.10 -6.02 16.15
C LEU A 137 5.01 -5.18 15.25
N ARG A 138 5.73 -4.22 15.81
CA ARG A 138 6.73 -3.43 15.10
C ARG A 138 7.80 -4.32 14.45
N LEU A 139 8.34 -5.27 15.20
CA LEU A 139 9.35 -6.20 14.70
C LEU A 139 8.81 -7.05 13.54
N TYR A 140 7.57 -7.52 13.66
CA TYR A 140 6.88 -8.27 12.62
C TYR A 140 6.76 -7.45 11.32
N PHE A 141 6.22 -6.23 11.39
CA PHE A 141 6.04 -5.39 10.20
C PHE A 141 7.36 -4.87 9.60
N LEU A 142 8.38 -4.64 10.40
CA LEU A 142 9.72 -4.37 9.88
C LEU A 142 10.24 -5.56 9.05
N GLY A 143 10.03 -6.79 9.51
CA GLY A 143 10.38 -8.00 8.79
C GLY A 143 9.58 -8.15 7.49
N VAL A 144 8.26 -8.04 7.57
CA VAL A 144 7.34 -8.11 6.42
C VAL A 144 7.71 -7.09 5.34
N THR A 145 7.82 -5.81 5.72
CA THR A 145 8.16 -4.73 4.78
C THR A 145 9.55 -4.95 4.17
N SER A 146 10.54 -5.31 5.00
CA SER A 146 11.90 -5.58 4.50
C SER A 146 11.95 -6.72 3.50
N MET A 147 11.29 -7.85 3.76
CA MET A 147 11.26 -8.99 2.83
C MET A 147 10.55 -8.63 1.53
N LEU A 148 9.43 -7.91 1.60
CA LEU A 148 8.71 -7.47 0.42
C LEU A 148 9.57 -6.53 -0.44
N VAL A 149 10.20 -5.53 0.17
CA VAL A 149 11.10 -4.60 -0.53
C VAL A 149 12.27 -5.34 -1.18
N LYS A 150 12.91 -6.26 -0.49
CA LYS A 150 14.02 -7.07 -1.05
C LYS A 150 13.57 -7.92 -2.24
N THR A 151 12.36 -8.47 -2.20
CA THR A 151 11.75 -9.21 -3.32
C THR A 151 11.47 -8.28 -4.51
N ILE A 152 10.94 -7.08 -4.27
CA ILE A 152 10.73 -6.06 -5.30
C ILE A 152 12.05 -5.66 -5.94
N MET A 153 13.08 -5.40 -5.13
CA MET A 153 14.41 -5.00 -5.60
C MET A 153 15.17 -6.14 -6.30
N GLY A 154 14.78 -7.39 -6.07
CA GLY A 154 15.41 -8.58 -6.64
C GLY A 154 16.69 -9.00 -5.90
N SER A 155 16.92 -8.52 -4.68
CA SER A 155 18.00 -8.99 -3.81
C SER A 155 17.65 -10.31 -3.09
N GLU A 156 16.37 -10.62 -2.98
CA GLU A 156 15.83 -11.92 -2.56
C GLU A 156 14.75 -12.36 -3.56
N HIS A 157 14.58 -13.68 -3.69
CA HIS A 157 13.67 -14.26 -4.69
C HIS A 157 12.64 -15.13 -3.99
N PHE A 158 11.54 -14.50 -3.55
CA PHE A 158 10.38 -15.20 -3.03
C PHE A 158 9.24 -15.15 -4.04
N THR A 159 8.53 -16.26 -4.16
CA THR A 159 7.22 -16.26 -4.82
C THR A 159 6.19 -15.58 -3.92
N LYS A 160 5.06 -15.19 -4.50
CA LYS A 160 3.94 -14.63 -3.75
C LYS A 160 3.46 -15.61 -2.67
N GLU A 161 3.34 -16.88 -3.01
CA GLU A 161 2.90 -17.94 -2.12
C GLU A 161 3.87 -18.19 -0.96
N GLU A 162 5.18 -18.06 -1.20
CA GLU A 162 6.20 -18.14 -0.14
C GLU A 162 6.12 -16.95 0.80
N LEU A 163 5.99 -15.73 0.29
CA LEU A 163 5.80 -14.53 1.11
C LEU A 163 4.52 -14.62 1.94
N ASP A 164 3.39 -14.99 1.31
CA ASP A 164 2.11 -15.16 2.01
C ASP A 164 2.25 -16.15 3.17
N ARG A 165 2.83 -17.32 2.92
CA ARG A 165 3.02 -18.34 3.95
C ARG A 165 3.92 -17.82 5.06
N ILE A 166 5.08 -17.22 4.73
CA ILE A 166 6.01 -16.69 5.73
C ILE A 166 5.32 -15.64 6.60
N PHE A 167 4.60 -14.72 5.98
CA PHE A 167 3.94 -13.64 6.71
C PHE A 167 2.80 -14.18 7.58
N TYR A 168 1.97 -15.07 7.04
CA TYR A 168 0.83 -15.63 7.77
C TYR A 168 1.27 -16.52 8.94
N ASP A 169 2.28 -17.37 8.76
CA ASP A 169 2.74 -18.30 9.78
C ASP A 169 3.46 -17.58 10.94
N ASN A 170 4.02 -16.40 10.67
CA ASN A 170 4.75 -15.61 11.66
C ASN A 170 3.92 -14.45 12.27
N ILE A 171 2.62 -14.37 11.98
CA ILE A 171 1.73 -13.41 12.67
C ILE A 171 1.82 -13.65 14.18
N PRO A 172 2.10 -12.62 15.00
CA PRO A 172 2.13 -12.75 16.46
C PRO A 172 0.80 -13.28 17.00
N SER A 173 0.83 -14.28 17.88
CA SER A 173 -0.38 -14.98 18.36
C SER A 173 -1.42 -14.08 19.03
N PHE A 174 -1.00 -12.96 19.62
CA PHE A 174 -1.93 -12.01 20.23
C PHE A 174 -2.75 -11.19 19.19
N VAL A 175 -2.44 -11.31 17.91
CA VAL A 175 -3.20 -10.75 16.78
C VAL A 175 -3.79 -11.84 15.88
N ASP A 176 -4.00 -13.05 16.39
CA ASP A 176 -4.62 -14.18 15.67
C ASP A 176 -6.04 -13.85 15.16
N PHE A 177 -6.68 -12.80 15.68
CA PHE A 177 -7.93 -12.28 15.12
C PHE A 177 -7.79 -11.83 13.65
N LEU A 178 -6.59 -11.54 13.17
CA LEU A 178 -6.33 -11.30 11.75
C LEU A 178 -6.56 -12.54 10.86
N LYS A 179 -6.67 -13.72 11.49
CA LYS A 179 -6.99 -14.98 10.83
C LYS A 179 -8.49 -15.26 10.82
N ASP A 180 -9.30 -14.43 11.51
CA ASP A 180 -10.75 -14.59 11.61
C ASP A 180 -11.43 -14.21 10.29
N GLU A 181 -12.20 -15.13 9.74
CA GLU A 181 -12.91 -14.96 8.46
C GLU A 181 -14.22 -14.14 8.61
N THR A 182 -14.59 -13.76 9.84
CA THR A 182 -15.86 -13.06 10.11
C THR A 182 -15.78 -11.54 9.93
N VAL A 183 -14.59 -10.99 9.70
CA VAL A 183 -14.40 -9.56 9.53
C VAL A 183 -15.00 -9.08 8.21
N THR A 184 -15.90 -8.10 8.27
CA THR A 184 -16.60 -7.64 7.09
C THR A 184 -15.73 -6.72 6.22
N ARG A 185 -15.86 -6.87 4.89
CA ARG A 185 -15.24 -6.02 3.87
C ARG A 185 -15.48 -4.52 4.15
N ASP A 186 -16.72 -4.14 4.44
CA ASP A 186 -17.10 -2.74 4.61
C ASP A 186 -16.37 -2.07 5.76
N TYR A 187 -16.06 -2.82 6.83
CA TYR A 187 -15.27 -2.29 7.92
C TYR A 187 -13.81 -2.06 7.53
N ILE A 188 -13.20 -3.01 6.82
CA ILE A 188 -11.81 -2.88 6.33
C ILE A 188 -11.70 -1.65 5.43
N LEU A 189 -12.61 -1.50 4.46
CA LEU A 189 -12.64 -0.36 3.56
C LEU A 189 -12.86 0.96 4.30
N TYR A 190 -13.78 0.98 5.27
CA TYR A 190 -14.01 2.16 6.12
C TYR A 190 -12.74 2.60 6.85
N LYS A 191 -11.96 1.66 7.40
CA LYS A 191 -10.73 2.00 8.13
C LYS A 191 -9.59 2.42 7.21
N ILE A 192 -9.50 1.84 6.02
CA ILE A 192 -8.56 2.29 4.99
C ILE A 192 -8.87 3.75 4.60
N MET A 193 -10.14 4.09 4.39
CA MET A 193 -10.56 5.47 4.13
C MET A 193 -10.22 6.42 5.29
N LYS A 194 -10.45 5.99 6.53
CA LYS A 194 -10.12 6.77 7.74
C LYS A 194 -8.61 7.00 7.88
N TYR A 195 -7.79 6.02 7.51
CA TYR A 195 -6.34 6.18 7.48
C TYR A 195 -5.92 7.26 6.47
N ARG A 196 -6.53 7.27 5.27
CA ARG A 196 -6.30 8.31 4.25
C ARG A 196 -6.62 9.70 4.77
N GLU A 197 -7.81 9.89 5.39
CA GLU A 197 -8.23 11.18 5.95
C GLU A 197 -7.26 11.70 7.02
N ALA A 198 -6.64 10.81 7.79
CA ALA A 198 -5.72 11.18 8.87
C ALA A 198 -4.29 11.54 8.40
N HIS A 199 -3.88 11.09 7.20
CA HIS A 199 -2.50 11.25 6.70
C HIS A 199 -2.40 12.15 5.45
N ILE A 200 -3.53 12.67 4.94
CA ILE A 200 -3.58 13.72 3.91
C ILE A 200 -3.67 15.07 4.65
N VAL A 201 -2.54 15.55 5.15
CA VAL A 201 -2.36 16.94 5.61
C VAL A 201 -1.19 17.53 4.86
#